data_781e18125867aaf499b65468c9c2850a
#
_entry.id   781e18125867aaf499b65468c9c2850a
#
_cell.length_a   1.000
_cell.length_b   1.000
_cell.length_c   1.000
_cell.angle_alpha   90.00
_cell.angle_beta   90.00
_cell.angle_gamma   90.00
#
_symmetry.space_group_name_H-M   'P 1'
#
loop_
_entity.id
_entity.type
_entity.pdbx_description
1 polymer ?
#
loop_
_entity_poly.entity_id
_entity_poly.type
_entity_poly.pdbx_seq_one_letter_code
_entity_poly.pdbx_strand_id
1 'polypeptide(L)'
;MASLNVKINDLHLKNPVMTASGTFGYGLEFADFVPLDGIGGIIVKGTTLKPREGNDYPRMAETPMGMLNCVGLQNKGVDYFCEHIYPEIKDIDTNMIVNVSGSSPEDYAECAARIDALDKIPAIELNISCPNVKDGGMAFGVTCAGAASVVKAVRQRYHKTLIVKLSPNVTDITEIARAVEAEGADSVSLINTLMGTSIDIEKRCRRLSIGTGGLSGPAVKPVAVRMVWQVSRAVKIPVIGLGGIMTAEDAIEFMMAGATAIEIGTANFIDPTVTIKVRDGINTWLDTCSLYTSDAADDLTRVDLGADDELRAKNTDRRIRETQ
;
A
#
# COMPACT_ATOMS: atom_id res chain seq x y z
N MET A 1 -23.80 0.19 -15.14
CA MET A 1 -22.48 0.47 -14.52
C MET A 1 -22.22 -0.60 -13.48
N ALA A 2 -21.08 -1.25 -13.55
CA ALA A 2 -20.66 -2.19 -12.53
C ALA A 2 -20.45 -1.47 -11.18
N SER A 3 -20.70 -2.14 -10.07
CA SER A 3 -20.40 -1.58 -8.74
C SER A 3 -18.90 -1.67 -8.49
N LEU A 4 -18.26 -0.56 -8.15
CA LEU A 4 -16.86 -0.55 -7.75
C LEU A 4 -16.67 -0.74 -6.23
N ASN A 5 -17.74 -1.00 -5.49
CA ASN A 5 -17.67 -1.14 -4.04
C ASN A 5 -16.82 -2.36 -3.65
N VAL A 6 -15.92 -2.15 -2.68
CA VAL A 6 -15.04 -3.19 -2.16
C VAL A 6 -15.15 -3.25 -0.64
N LYS A 7 -15.05 -4.44 -0.07
CA LYS A 7 -15.07 -4.67 1.36
C LYS A 7 -13.77 -5.32 1.82
N ILE A 8 -13.15 -4.75 2.87
CA ILE A 8 -11.97 -5.28 3.55
C ILE A 8 -12.32 -5.37 5.04
N ASN A 9 -12.67 -6.57 5.52
CA ASN A 9 -13.27 -6.77 6.84
C ASN A 9 -14.48 -5.83 7.03
N ASP A 10 -14.45 -4.91 7.99
CA ASP A 10 -15.52 -3.92 8.23
C ASP A 10 -15.30 -2.59 7.49
N LEU A 11 -14.21 -2.45 6.76
CA LEU A 11 -13.92 -1.29 5.93
C LEU A 11 -14.66 -1.40 4.58
N HIS A 12 -15.60 -0.49 4.34
CA HIS A 12 -16.34 -0.39 3.09
C HIS A 12 -15.78 0.73 2.23
N LEU A 13 -15.17 0.38 1.11
CA LEU A 13 -14.64 1.31 0.12
C LEU A 13 -15.66 1.51 -1.00
N LYS A 14 -15.99 2.74 -1.36
CA LYS A 14 -16.89 3.07 -2.48
C LYS A 14 -16.29 2.73 -3.86
N ASN A 15 -14.97 2.59 -3.92
CA ASN A 15 -14.21 2.06 -5.06
C ASN A 15 -12.85 1.56 -4.58
N PRO A 16 -12.13 0.73 -5.37
CA PRO A 16 -10.89 0.09 -4.93
C PRO A 16 -9.65 0.99 -4.93
N VAL A 17 -9.78 2.27 -5.29
CA VAL A 17 -8.63 3.16 -5.48
C VAL A 17 -8.41 4.03 -4.24
N MET A 18 -7.23 3.89 -3.63
CA MET A 18 -6.81 4.66 -2.47
C MET A 18 -5.51 5.42 -2.75
N THR A 19 -5.21 6.41 -1.93
CA THR A 19 -3.91 7.08 -1.93
C THR A 19 -2.95 6.40 -0.96
N ALA A 20 -1.67 6.26 -1.34
CA ALA A 20 -0.64 5.71 -0.46
C ALA A 20 -0.12 6.74 0.54
N SER A 21 0.18 6.28 1.75
CA SER A 21 0.76 7.11 2.80
C SER A 21 2.05 7.82 2.36
N GLY A 22 2.19 9.06 2.80
CA GLY A 22 3.37 9.89 2.53
C GLY A 22 3.36 10.62 1.19
N THR A 23 2.31 10.46 0.37
CA THR A 23 2.20 11.10 -0.95
C THR A 23 0.97 11.99 -1.12
N PHE A 24 0.08 12.02 -0.12
CA PHE A 24 -1.18 12.73 -0.20
C PHE A 24 -1.51 13.51 1.10
N GLY A 25 -0.51 13.81 1.92
CA GLY A 25 -0.67 14.57 3.17
C GLY A 25 -1.73 13.98 4.09
N TYR A 26 -2.67 14.81 4.50
CA TYR A 26 -3.90 14.45 5.22
C TYR A 26 -5.15 14.53 4.33
N GLY A 27 -4.97 14.75 3.02
CA GLY A 27 -6.01 14.89 2.02
C GLY A 27 -6.41 16.35 1.76
N LEU A 28 -6.54 17.18 2.77
CA LEU A 28 -6.96 18.57 2.65
C LEU A 28 -6.05 19.41 1.75
N GLU A 29 -4.75 19.09 1.74
CA GLU A 29 -3.76 19.76 0.89
C GLU A 29 -4.05 19.59 -0.61
N PHE A 30 -4.87 18.58 -0.95
CA PHE A 30 -5.24 18.26 -2.33
C PHE A 30 -6.70 18.60 -2.66
N ALA A 31 -7.50 19.08 -1.71
CA ALA A 31 -8.94 19.32 -1.87
C ALA A 31 -9.28 20.30 -3.01
N ASP A 32 -8.40 21.26 -3.28
CA ASP A 32 -8.59 22.23 -4.39
C ASP A 32 -8.35 21.59 -5.78
N PHE A 33 -7.69 20.45 -5.84
CA PHE A 33 -7.31 19.77 -7.09
C PHE A 33 -8.12 18.50 -7.35
N VAL A 34 -8.64 17.87 -6.29
CA VAL A 34 -9.24 16.52 -6.37
C VAL A 34 -10.51 16.47 -5.53
N PRO A 35 -11.65 15.98 -6.09
CA PRO A 35 -12.82 15.67 -5.29
C PRO A 35 -12.51 14.49 -4.35
N LEU A 36 -12.25 14.77 -3.07
CA LEU A 36 -11.83 13.77 -2.09
C LEU A 36 -12.87 12.66 -1.88
N ASP A 37 -14.16 13.00 -2.00
CA ASP A 37 -15.30 12.08 -1.96
C ASP A 37 -15.32 11.06 -3.11
N GLY A 38 -14.57 11.34 -4.17
CA GLY A 38 -14.37 10.41 -5.31
C GLY A 38 -13.34 9.30 -5.05
N ILE A 39 -12.53 9.41 -3.99
CA ILE A 39 -11.48 8.45 -3.64
C ILE A 39 -12.05 7.39 -2.70
N GLY A 40 -11.69 6.11 -2.88
CA GLY A 40 -12.17 5.00 -2.04
C GLY A 40 -11.66 5.07 -0.60
N GLY A 41 -10.42 5.54 -0.42
CA GLY A 41 -9.81 5.78 0.88
C GLY A 41 -8.52 6.61 0.77
N ILE A 42 -8.22 7.38 1.79
CA ILE A 42 -6.99 8.17 1.89
C ILE A 42 -6.16 7.62 3.04
N ILE A 43 -4.98 7.04 2.72
CA ILE A 43 -4.03 6.66 3.73
C ILE A 43 -3.19 7.88 4.06
N VAL A 44 -3.50 8.48 5.20
CA VAL A 44 -2.90 9.75 5.61
C VAL A 44 -1.44 9.61 6.01
N LYS A 45 -0.79 10.72 6.22
CA LYS A 45 0.60 10.83 6.67
C LYS A 45 0.91 9.89 7.82
N GLY A 46 2.04 9.20 7.74
CA GLY A 46 2.53 8.30 8.80
C GLY A 46 2.62 9.00 10.16
N THR A 47 2.01 8.40 11.17
CA THR A 47 1.89 8.92 12.53
C THR A 47 2.65 8.00 13.49
N THR A 48 3.42 8.58 14.40
CA THR A 48 4.16 7.88 15.45
C THR A 48 3.67 8.31 16.83
N LEU A 49 3.97 7.53 17.87
CA LEU A 49 3.58 7.87 19.25
C LEU A 49 4.11 9.25 19.66
N LYS A 50 5.39 9.52 19.36
CA LYS A 50 6.05 10.82 19.63
C LYS A 50 6.37 11.53 18.32
N PRO A 51 6.50 12.86 18.31
CA PRO A 51 6.95 13.63 17.16
C PRO A 51 8.30 13.15 16.60
N ARG A 52 8.48 13.26 15.28
CA ARG A 52 9.74 12.98 14.57
C ARG A 52 10.06 14.10 13.57
N GLU A 53 11.29 14.61 13.64
CA GLU A 53 11.78 15.63 12.71
C GLU A 53 12.11 15.08 11.31
N GLY A 54 12.31 13.76 11.22
CA GLY A 54 12.79 13.12 9.99
C GLY A 54 14.31 13.23 9.82
N ASN A 55 14.79 12.86 8.62
CA ASN A 55 16.22 12.95 8.28
C ASN A 55 16.58 14.33 7.74
N ASP A 56 17.88 14.64 7.72
CA ASP A 56 18.42 15.86 7.11
C ASP A 56 18.24 15.88 5.59
N TYR A 57 18.30 17.07 4.99
CA TYR A 57 18.29 17.23 3.53
C TYR A 57 19.67 16.93 2.92
N PRO A 58 19.72 16.48 1.65
CA PRO A 58 18.60 16.18 0.75
C PRO A 58 17.91 14.84 1.07
N ARG A 59 16.57 14.82 1.00
CA ARG A 59 15.72 13.67 1.36
C ARG A 59 15.12 12.94 0.16
N MET A 60 15.19 13.54 -1.01
CA MET A 60 14.57 13.03 -2.24
C MET A 60 15.54 13.19 -3.41
N ALA A 61 15.50 12.22 -4.33
CA ALA A 61 16.25 12.26 -5.57
C ALA A 61 15.45 11.58 -6.68
N GLU A 62 15.34 12.22 -7.83
CA GLU A 62 14.73 11.63 -9.01
C GLU A 62 15.61 10.52 -9.59
N THR A 63 14.94 9.55 -10.20
CA THR A 63 15.54 8.48 -11.00
C THR A 63 14.84 8.42 -12.36
N PRO A 64 15.41 7.77 -13.40
CA PRO A 64 14.80 7.75 -14.74
C PRO A 64 13.33 7.30 -14.78
N MET A 65 12.91 6.37 -13.90
CA MET A 65 11.56 5.80 -13.87
C MET A 65 10.98 5.77 -12.46
N GLY A 66 11.27 6.81 -11.65
CA GLY A 66 10.73 6.90 -10.29
C GLY A 66 11.51 7.88 -9.43
N MET A 67 11.52 7.63 -8.12
CA MET A 67 12.22 8.48 -7.18
C MET A 67 12.74 7.70 -5.98
N LEU A 68 13.82 8.21 -5.39
CA LEU A 68 14.34 7.78 -4.11
C LEU A 68 13.91 8.76 -3.01
N ASN A 69 13.50 8.26 -1.85
CA ASN A 69 13.24 9.09 -0.70
C ASN A 69 13.83 8.49 0.59
N CYS A 70 14.21 9.37 1.50
CA CYS A 70 14.63 9.04 2.85
C CYS A 70 14.07 10.05 3.87
N VAL A 71 12.78 10.35 3.79
CA VAL A 71 12.13 11.38 4.63
C VAL A 71 12.27 11.10 6.14
N GLY A 72 12.23 9.85 6.58
CA GLY A 72 12.47 9.48 7.98
C GLY A 72 11.25 9.68 8.89
N LEU A 73 10.03 9.45 8.38
CA LEU A 73 8.78 9.52 9.15
C LEU A 73 8.52 10.88 9.84
N GLN A 74 8.88 11.99 9.21
CA GLN A 74 8.59 13.32 9.77
C GLN A 74 7.09 13.46 10.05
N ASN A 75 6.73 13.68 11.33
CA ASN A 75 5.35 13.90 11.77
C ASN A 75 5.33 14.52 13.18
N LYS A 76 4.18 15.06 13.59
CA LYS A 76 4.00 15.75 14.87
C LYS A 76 3.51 14.85 16.02
N GLY A 77 3.41 13.52 15.79
CA GLY A 77 2.96 12.56 16.79
C GLY A 77 1.45 12.38 16.84
N VAL A 78 1.00 11.31 17.52
CA VAL A 78 -0.40 10.91 17.59
C VAL A 78 -1.28 11.91 18.36
N ASP A 79 -0.76 12.55 19.40
CA ASP A 79 -1.52 13.55 20.17
C ASP A 79 -1.90 14.74 19.28
N TYR A 80 -0.92 15.25 18.51
CA TYR A 80 -1.20 16.31 17.54
C TYR A 80 -2.19 15.86 16.46
N PHE A 81 -2.09 14.61 16.00
CA PHE A 81 -3.05 14.08 15.04
C PHE A 81 -4.47 14.09 15.63
N CYS A 82 -4.66 13.56 16.84
CA CYS A 82 -5.97 13.49 17.48
C CYS A 82 -6.57 14.88 17.77
N GLU A 83 -5.74 15.82 18.23
CA GLU A 83 -6.20 17.14 18.70
C GLU A 83 -6.39 18.16 17.56
N HIS A 84 -5.59 18.08 16.49
CA HIS A 84 -5.55 19.11 15.46
C HIS A 84 -5.93 18.62 14.07
N ILE A 85 -5.49 17.42 13.67
CA ILE A 85 -5.74 16.91 12.32
C ILE A 85 -7.09 16.21 12.23
N TYR A 86 -7.37 15.28 13.14
CA TYR A 86 -8.62 14.52 13.12
C TYR A 86 -9.88 15.40 13.07
N PRO A 87 -10.02 16.49 13.86
CA PRO A 87 -11.18 17.36 13.77
C PRO A 87 -11.42 17.97 12.38
N GLU A 88 -10.36 18.19 11.60
CA GLU A 88 -10.44 18.78 10.28
C GLU A 88 -10.83 17.75 9.19
N ILE A 89 -10.42 16.49 9.35
CA ILE A 89 -10.60 15.46 8.31
C ILE A 89 -11.78 14.51 8.56
N LYS A 90 -12.31 14.43 9.78
CA LYS A 90 -13.29 13.42 10.20
C LYS A 90 -14.62 13.45 9.44
N ASP A 91 -15.00 14.58 8.88
CA ASP A 91 -16.27 14.79 8.19
C ASP A 91 -16.12 14.78 6.65
N ILE A 92 -14.92 14.48 6.14
CA ILE A 92 -14.72 14.27 4.70
C ILE A 92 -15.38 12.94 4.29
N ASP A 93 -16.20 12.97 3.23
CA ASP A 93 -16.90 11.78 2.73
C ASP A 93 -15.96 10.82 1.98
N THR A 94 -14.96 10.30 2.71
CA THR A 94 -14.11 9.18 2.29
C THR A 94 -13.54 8.47 3.51
N ASN A 95 -12.96 7.28 3.31
CA ASN A 95 -12.33 6.55 4.41
C ASN A 95 -10.95 7.15 4.71
N MET A 96 -10.81 7.80 5.87
CA MET A 96 -9.52 8.26 6.38
C MET A 96 -8.85 7.13 7.14
N ILE A 97 -7.74 6.60 6.60
CA ILE A 97 -7.00 5.47 7.15
C ILE A 97 -5.67 5.99 7.70
N VAL A 98 -5.37 5.75 8.97
CA VAL A 98 -4.14 6.29 9.57
C VAL A 98 -2.99 5.32 9.41
N ASN A 99 -1.92 5.76 8.74
CA ASN A 99 -0.68 4.99 8.69
C ASN A 99 0.06 5.13 10.02
N VAL A 100 0.32 4.02 10.70
CA VAL A 100 0.94 3.98 12.04
C VAL A 100 2.33 3.38 11.96
N SER A 101 3.31 4.06 12.56
CA SER A 101 4.68 3.58 12.72
C SER A 101 5.15 3.72 14.17
N GLY A 102 6.10 2.90 14.59
CA GLY A 102 6.66 2.90 15.94
C GLY A 102 8.12 2.47 15.97
N SER A 103 8.75 2.57 17.15
CA SER A 103 10.12 2.12 17.41
C SER A 103 10.17 0.82 18.20
N SER A 104 9.05 0.45 18.83
CA SER A 104 8.86 -0.81 19.56
C SER A 104 7.43 -1.29 19.35
N PRO A 105 7.10 -2.59 19.59
CA PRO A 105 5.74 -3.09 19.57
C PRO A 105 4.79 -2.29 20.47
N GLU A 106 5.29 -1.81 21.62
CA GLU A 106 4.53 -1.01 22.58
C GLU A 106 4.20 0.38 22.01
N ASP A 107 5.15 1.03 21.31
CA ASP A 107 4.91 2.31 20.63
C ASP A 107 3.80 2.19 19.57
N TYR A 108 3.84 1.11 18.76
CA TYR A 108 2.79 0.82 17.77
C TYR A 108 1.44 0.63 18.45
N ALA A 109 1.38 -0.21 19.51
CA ALA A 109 0.15 -0.54 20.22
C ALA A 109 -0.46 0.68 20.93
N GLU A 110 0.36 1.53 21.56
CA GLU A 110 -0.12 2.75 22.21
C GLU A 110 -0.63 3.77 21.19
N CYS A 111 0.10 3.97 20.08
CA CYS A 111 -0.34 4.85 19.00
C CYS A 111 -1.67 4.37 18.41
N ALA A 112 -1.79 3.08 18.12
CA ALA A 112 -3.00 2.48 17.58
C ALA A 112 -4.19 2.58 18.55
N ALA A 113 -3.98 2.40 19.86
CA ALA A 113 -5.02 2.53 20.86
C ALA A 113 -5.61 3.95 20.95
N ARG A 114 -4.78 4.99 20.79
CA ARG A 114 -5.28 6.37 20.73
C ARG A 114 -6.13 6.64 19.48
N ILE A 115 -5.76 6.02 18.36
CA ILE A 115 -6.52 6.12 17.11
C ILE A 115 -7.81 5.28 17.17
N ASP A 116 -7.81 4.15 17.89
CA ASP A 116 -8.99 3.31 18.09
C ASP A 116 -10.18 4.08 18.73
N ALA A 117 -9.86 5.05 19.59
CA ALA A 117 -10.85 5.92 20.24
C ALA A 117 -11.50 6.94 19.28
N LEU A 118 -11.00 7.11 18.07
CA LEU A 118 -11.52 8.06 17.08
C LEU A 118 -12.63 7.41 16.25
N ASP A 119 -13.88 7.81 16.46
CA ASP A 119 -15.08 7.15 15.89
C ASP A 119 -15.12 7.14 14.35
N LYS A 120 -14.59 8.19 13.68
CA LYS A 120 -14.61 8.35 12.23
C LYS A 120 -13.39 7.78 11.51
N ILE A 121 -12.43 7.20 12.23
CA ILE A 121 -11.31 6.48 11.62
C ILE A 121 -11.67 4.98 11.56
N PRO A 122 -11.96 4.42 10.36
CA PRO A 122 -12.43 3.04 10.23
C PRO A 122 -11.30 2.00 10.24
N ALA A 123 -10.07 2.40 9.93
CA ALA A 123 -8.94 1.50 9.80
C ALA A 123 -7.60 2.18 10.10
N ILE A 124 -6.58 1.37 10.39
CA ILE A 124 -5.18 1.78 10.39
C ILE A 124 -4.37 0.92 9.42
N GLU A 125 -3.29 1.50 8.87
CA GLU A 125 -2.25 0.79 8.13
C GLU A 125 -0.96 0.77 8.96
N LEU A 126 -0.54 -0.40 9.45
CA LEU A 126 0.73 -0.55 10.18
C LEU A 126 1.91 -0.55 9.22
N ASN A 127 2.75 0.44 9.29
CA ASN A 127 3.99 0.51 8.56
C ASN A 127 5.12 -0.16 9.34
N ILE A 128 5.26 -1.47 9.21
CA ILE A 128 6.33 -2.26 9.85
C ILE A 128 7.64 -2.26 9.05
N SER A 129 7.67 -1.58 7.91
CA SER A 129 8.76 -1.63 6.92
C SER A 129 9.83 -0.56 7.13
N CYS A 130 9.71 0.32 8.14
CA CYS A 130 10.62 1.45 8.27
C CYS A 130 12.03 1.00 8.70
N PRO A 131 13.06 1.14 7.82
CA PRO A 131 14.43 0.73 8.14
C PRO A 131 15.16 1.74 9.05
N ASN A 132 14.53 2.86 9.41
CA ASN A 132 15.17 4.02 10.03
C ASN A 132 14.99 4.05 11.56
N VAL A 133 15.35 2.97 12.26
CA VAL A 133 15.52 3.03 13.71
C VAL A 133 17.00 3.23 14.01
N LYS A 134 17.39 4.46 14.39
CA LYS A 134 18.78 4.87 14.66
C LYS A 134 19.48 4.05 15.76
N ASP A 135 18.76 3.27 16.55
CA ASP A 135 19.27 2.56 17.72
C ASP A 135 19.33 1.03 17.56
N GLY A 136 19.83 0.55 16.41
CA GLY A 136 20.18 -0.87 16.24
C GLY A 136 19.00 -1.83 16.12
N GLY A 137 17.77 -1.32 16.01
CA GLY A 137 16.58 -2.13 15.78
C GLY A 137 16.49 -2.56 14.30
N MET A 138 16.54 -3.87 14.04
CA MET A 138 16.14 -4.41 12.75
C MET A 138 14.71 -3.97 12.45
N ALA A 139 14.44 -3.56 11.20
CA ALA A 139 13.08 -3.28 10.76
C ALA A 139 12.19 -4.49 11.08
N PHE A 140 11.13 -4.30 11.84
CA PHE A 140 10.23 -5.40 12.27
C PHE A 140 9.70 -6.20 11.09
N GLY A 141 9.49 -5.55 9.94
CA GLY A 141 8.92 -6.17 8.73
C GLY A 141 9.89 -7.03 7.91
N VAL A 142 11.13 -7.29 8.36
CA VAL A 142 12.08 -8.17 7.63
C VAL A 142 12.20 -9.56 8.22
N THR A 143 11.57 -9.85 9.36
CA THR A 143 11.49 -11.18 9.97
C THR A 143 10.06 -11.50 10.39
N CYS A 144 9.68 -12.77 10.30
CA CYS A 144 8.35 -13.22 10.74
C CYS A 144 8.10 -12.90 12.22
N ALA A 145 9.08 -13.17 13.09
CA ALA A 145 8.97 -12.91 14.52
C ALA A 145 8.78 -11.42 14.84
N GLY A 146 9.53 -10.54 14.15
CA GLY A 146 9.42 -9.10 14.31
C GLY A 146 8.04 -8.58 13.87
N ALA A 147 7.59 -9.00 12.67
CA ALA A 147 6.29 -8.62 12.15
C ALA A 147 5.13 -9.11 13.06
N ALA A 148 5.18 -10.39 13.45
CA ALA A 148 4.21 -11.00 14.36
C ALA A 148 4.14 -10.27 15.72
N SER A 149 5.29 -9.90 16.29
CA SER A 149 5.33 -9.22 17.59
C SER A 149 4.60 -7.88 17.57
N VAL A 150 4.77 -7.08 16.51
CA VAL A 150 4.08 -5.80 16.35
C VAL A 150 2.58 -6.00 16.15
N VAL A 151 2.17 -6.89 15.24
CA VAL A 151 0.75 -7.13 14.95
C VAL A 151 0.02 -7.64 16.19
N LYS A 152 0.62 -8.59 16.91
CA LYS A 152 0.08 -9.12 18.17
C LYS A 152 -0.14 -8.02 19.21
N ALA A 153 0.86 -7.17 19.44
CA ALA A 153 0.78 -6.08 20.39
C ALA A 153 -0.32 -5.08 20.02
N VAL A 154 -0.41 -4.72 18.74
CA VAL A 154 -1.42 -3.80 18.23
C VAL A 154 -2.81 -4.41 18.31
N ARG A 155 -3.00 -5.66 17.88
CA ARG A 155 -4.31 -6.32 17.88
C ARG A 155 -4.96 -6.41 19.27
N GLN A 156 -4.13 -6.47 20.32
CA GLN A 156 -4.63 -6.47 21.71
C GLN A 156 -5.27 -5.14 22.13
N ARG A 157 -5.01 -4.06 21.41
CA ARG A 157 -5.42 -2.69 21.78
C ARG A 157 -6.15 -1.93 20.67
N TYR A 158 -6.25 -2.50 19.48
CA TYR A 158 -6.93 -1.93 18.33
C TYR A 158 -7.99 -2.90 17.81
N HIS A 159 -9.25 -2.46 17.70
CA HIS A 159 -10.40 -3.33 17.48
C HIS A 159 -11.04 -3.19 16.09
N LYS A 160 -10.64 -2.18 15.31
CA LYS A 160 -11.13 -1.92 13.97
C LYS A 160 -10.27 -2.61 12.90
N THR A 161 -10.52 -2.35 11.63
CA THR A 161 -9.78 -2.96 10.51
C THR A 161 -8.29 -2.63 10.57
N LEU A 162 -7.47 -3.68 10.62
CA LEU A 162 -6.02 -3.64 10.75
C LEU A 162 -5.36 -4.09 9.44
N ILE A 163 -4.79 -3.15 8.71
CA ILE A 163 -4.01 -3.38 7.49
C ILE A 163 -2.53 -3.42 7.88
N VAL A 164 -1.75 -4.35 7.35
CA VAL A 164 -0.30 -4.42 7.62
C VAL A 164 0.49 -4.21 6.33
N LYS A 165 1.29 -3.14 6.27
CA LYS A 165 2.10 -2.79 5.11
C LYS A 165 3.44 -3.49 5.11
N LEU A 166 3.64 -4.36 4.12
CA LEU A 166 4.79 -5.25 4.00
C LEU A 166 5.96 -4.62 3.24
N SER A 167 7.17 -4.98 3.67
CA SER A 167 8.43 -4.58 3.02
C SER A 167 8.76 -5.51 1.85
N PRO A 168 9.20 -4.97 0.69
CA PRO A 168 9.73 -5.80 -0.40
C PRO A 168 11.17 -6.26 -0.16
N ASN A 169 11.85 -5.75 0.88
CA ASN A 169 13.27 -5.98 1.13
C ASN A 169 13.50 -7.27 1.93
N VAL A 170 12.88 -8.34 1.47
CA VAL A 170 12.92 -9.68 2.07
C VAL A 170 13.09 -10.74 0.98
N THR A 171 13.56 -11.91 1.33
CA THR A 171 13.74 -13.02 0.38
C THR A 171 12.38 -13.61 -0.01
N ASP A 172 11.52 -13.89 0.96
CA ASP A 172 10.16 -14.38 0.75
C ASP A 172 9.15 -13.54 1.55
N ILE A 173 8.36 -12.73 0.83
CA ILE A 173 7.34 -11.87 1.43
C ILE A 173 6.12 -12.68 1.91
N THR A 174 5.90 -13.89 1.38
CA THR A 174 4.75 -14.71 1.74
C THR A 174 4.84 -15.26 3.16
N GLU A 175 6.05 -15.50 3.65
CA GLU A 175 6.27 -15.93 5.05
C GLU A 175 5.87 -14.82 6.02
N ILE A 176 6.25 -13.57 5.72
CA ILE A 176 5.86 -12.41 6.53
C ILE A 176 4.33 -12.20 6.48
N ALA A 177 3.73 -12.32 5.29
CA ALA A 177 2.29 -12.19 5.12
C ALA A 177 1.51 -13.21 5.96
N ARG A 178 1.90 -14.48 5.94
CA ARG A 178 1.30 -15.54 6.80
C ARG A 178 1.49 -15.26 8.29
N ALA A 179 2.66 -14.74 8.67
CA ALA A 179 2.95 -14.43 10.07
C ALA A 179 2.06 -13.32 10.61
N VAL A 180 1.81 -12.26 9.83
CA VAL A 180 0.93 -11.16 10.26
C VAL A 180 -0.55 -11.56 10.21
N GLU A 181 -0.97 -12.38 9.24
CA GLU A 181 -2.32 -12.97 9.20
C GLU A 181 -2.60 -13.79 10.45
N ALA A 182 -1.65 -14.65 10.87
CA ALA A 182 -1.78 -15.50 12.05
C ALA A 182 -1.95 -14.70 13.36
N GLU A 183 -1.42 -13.47 13.44
CA GLU A 183 -1.55 -12.59 14.59
C GLU A 183 -2.75 -11.63 14.50
N GLY A 184 -3.62 -11.79 13.49
CA GLY A 184 -4.90 -11.08 13.40
C GLY A 184 -4.89 -9.81 12.56
N ALA A 185 -4.02 -9.71 11.56
CA ALA A 185 -4.19 -8.73 10.50
C ALA A 185 -5.47 -9.04 9.70
N ASP A 186 -6.27 -8.01 9.39
CA ASP A 186 -7.47 -8.13 8.56
C ASP A 186 -7.16 -7.99 7.07
N SER A 187 -6.03 -7.39 6.72
CA SER A 187 -5.55 -7.20 5.36
C SER A 187 -4.04 -6.95 5.35
N VAL A 188 -3.40 -7.17 4.21
CA VAL A 188 -2.03 -6.75 3.97
C VAL A 188 -1.96 -5.79 2.79
N SER A 189 -1.10 -4.76 2.89
CA SER A 189 -0.75 -3.89 1.77
C SER A 189 0.71 -4.10 1.37
N LEU A 190 1.00 -4.15 0.07
CA LEU A 190 2.35 -4.32 -0.47
C LEU A 190 2.47 -3.79 -1.90
N ILE A 191 3.59 -3.15 -2.20
CA ILE A 191 4.86 -3.14 -1.47
C ILE A 191 5.16 -1.75 -0.90
N ASN A 192 5.91 -1.69 0.22
CA ASN A 192 6.64 -0.48 0.56
C ASN A 192 7.81 -0.29 -0.45
N THR A 193 8.69 0.66 -0.23
CA THR A 193 9.75 1.02 -1.18
C THR A 193 10.92 0.04 -1.15
N LEU A 194 11.52 -0.20 -2.33
CA LEU A 194 12.76 -0.97 -2.47
C LEU A 194 13.97 -0.13 -2.06
N MET A 195 14.90 -0.73 -1.34
CA MET A 195 16.15 -0.05 -0.97
C MET A 195 17.00 0.24 -2.20
N GLY A 196 17.44 1.49 -2.32
CA GLY A 196 18.30 1.95 -3.41
C GLY A 196 19.22 3.08 -2.97
N THR A 197 20.10 3.51 -3.85
CA THR A 197 20.97 4.68 -3.69
C THR A 197 21.21 5.37 -5.01
N SER A 198 21.68 6.62 -4.95
CA SER A 198 22.12 7.38 -6.11
C SER A 198 23.37 8.21 -5.77
N ILE A 199 24.33 8.23 -6.71
CA ILE A 199 25.59 8.95 -6.58
C ILE A 199 25.59 10.11 -7.59
N ASP A 200 25.97 11.29 -7.11
CA ASP A 200 26.30 12.42 -7.96
C ASP A 200 27.77 12.28 -8.39
N ILE A 201 28.00 11.93 -9.64
CA ILE A 201 29.35 11.63 -10.16
C ILE A 201 30.22 12.88 -10.30
N GLU A 202 29.59 14.04 -10.51
CA GLU A 202 30.32 15.30 -10.65
C GLU A 202 30.78 15.79 -9.28
N LYS A 203 29.85 15.77 -8.29
CA LYS A 203 30.14 16.17 -6.91
C LYS A 203 30.85 15.07 -6.11
N ARG A 204 30.91 13.84 -6.63
CA ARG A 204 31.50 12.66 -6.00
C ARG A 204 30.91 12.40 -4.61
N CYS A 205 29.60 12.56 -4.47
CA CYS A 205 28.89 12.39 -3.20
C CYS A 205 27.56 11.64 -3.39
N ARG A 206 26.99 11.19 -2.27
CA ARG A 206 25.64 10.58 -2.27
C ARG A 206 24.59 11.67 -2.50
N ARG A 207 23.53 11.36 -3.25
CA ARG A 207 22.42 12.30 -3.48
C ARG A 207 21.45 12.40 -2.30
N LEU A 208 21.44 11.40 -1.41
CA LEU A 208 20.61 11.39 -0.23
C LEU A 208 21.45 11.55 1.03
N SER A 209 20.95 12.30 2.03
CA SER A 209 21.64 12.63 3.27
C SER A 209 22.15 11.41 4.03
N ILE A 210 21.34 10.34 4.14
CA ILE A 210 21.69 9.10 4.82
C ILE A 210 22.30 8.02 3.92
N GLY A 211 22.48 8.34 2.63
CA GLY A 211 23.14 7.48 1.63
C GLY A 211 22.21 6.52 0.90
N THR A 212 21.26 5.92 1.55
CA THR A 212 20.24 5.05 0.94
C THR A 212 18.85 5.64 1.09
N GLY A 213 17.91 5.19 0.26
CA GLY A 213 16.50 5.59 0.34
C GLY A 213 15.61 4.54 -0.29
N GLY A 214 14.31 4.72 -0.12
CA GLY A 214 13.31 3.86 -0.75
C GLY A 214 13.04 4.29 -2.18
N LEU A 215 13.21 3.38 -3.14
CA LEU A 215 12.83 3.54 -4.54
C LEU A 215 11.34 3.28 -4.70
N SER A 216 10.64 4.19 -5.38
CA SER A 216 9.22 4.10 -5.76
C SER A 216 9.00 4.59 -7.18
N GLY A 217 7.77 4.46 -7.70
CA GLY A 217 7.41 4.84 -9.07
C GLY A 217 7.43 3.65 -10.05
N PRO A 218 7.27 3.88 -11.36
CA PRO A 218 7.09 2.82 -12.38
C PRO A 218 8.17 1.74 -12.36
N ALA A 219 9.41 2.06 -11.99
CA ALA A 219 10.52 1.12 -11.93
C ALA A 219 10.26 -0.09 -11.02
N VAL A 220 9.43 0.04 -9.99
CA VAL A 220 9.16 -1.05 -9.03
C VAL A 220 7.93 -1.88 -9.40
N LYS A 221 7.11 -1.47 -10.38
CA LYS A 221 5.82 -2.12 -10.70
C LYS A 221 5.94 -3.63 -10.93
N PRO A 222 6.83 -4.17 -11.78
CA PRO A 222 6.91 -5.61 -12.02
C PRO A 222 7.28 -6.41 -10.77
N VAL A 223 8.06 -5.83 -9.85
CA VAL A 223 8.36 -6.46 -8.56
C VAL A 223 7.13 -6.46 -7.66
N ALA A 224 6.40 -5.35 -7.61
CA ALA A 224 5.19 -5.22 -6.81
C ALA A 224 4.09 -6.18 -7.28
N VAL A 225 3.81 -6.24 -8.59
CA VAL A 225 2.83 -7.17 -9.20
C VAL A 225 3.18 -8.62 -8.87
N ARG A 226 4.45 -9.04 -9.03
CA ARG A 226 4.92 -10.38 -8.65
C ARG A 226 4.65 -10.68 -7.17
N MET A 227 4.97 -9.75 -6.29
CA MET A 227 4.79 -9.95 -4.85
C MET A 227 3.31 -10.03 -4.46
N VAL A 228 2.45 -9.17 -5.04
CA VAL A 228 1.00 -9.25 -4.86
C VAL A 228 0.47 -10.60 -5.33
N TRP A 229 0.87 -11.06 -6.51
CA TRP A 229 0.49 -12.36 -7.05
C TRP A 229 0.91 -13.53 -6.13
N GLN A 230 2.10 -13.48 -5.52
CA GLN A 230 2.56 -14.49 -4.59
C GLN A 230 1.78 -14.45 -3.27
N VAL A 231 1.59 -13.26 -2.69
CA VAL A 231 0.93 -13.09 -1.39
C VAL A 231 -0.56 -13.41 -1.47
N SER A 232 -1.26 -13.01 -2.54
CA SER A 232 -2.69 -13.30 -2.71
C SER A 232 -3.01 -14.80 -2.74
N ARG A 233 -2.02 -15.65 -3.09
CA ARG A 233 -2.13 -17.11 -3.04
C ARG A 233 -1.66 -17.73 -1.73
N ALA A 234 -0.99 -16.94 -0.89
CA ALA A 234 -0.38 -17.42 0.34
C ALA A 234 -1.22 -17.17 1.58
N VAL A 235 -2.09 -16.16 1.55
CA VAL A 235 -2.97 -15.74 2.65
C VAL A 235 -4.43 -15.80 2.24
N LYS A 236 -5.34 -15.76 3.24
CA LYS A 236 -6.79 -15.75 3.03
C LYS A 236 -7.39 -14.36 3.16
N ILE A 237 -6.66 -13.44 3.81
CA ILE A 237 -7.09 -12.06 4.00
C ILE A 237 -6.91 -11.24 2.72
N PRO A 238 -7.72 -10.19 2.50
CA PRO A 238 -7.60 -9.30 1.34
C PRO A 238 -6.20 -8.70 1.19
N VAL A 239 -5.79 -8.52 -0.06
CA VAL A 239 -4.49 -7.94 -0.42
C VAL A 239 -4.71 -6.58 -1.08
N ILE A 240 -3.98 -5.56 -0.64
CA ILE A 240 -3.96 -4.23 -1.23
C ILE A 240 -2.65 -4.07 -1.99
N GLY A 241 -2.74 -3.81 -3.29
CA GLY A 241 -1.57 -3.69 -4.17
C GLY A 241 -1.09 -2.25 -4.31
N LEU A 242 0.23 -2.02 -4.21
CA LEU A 242 0.83 -0.72 -4.50
C LEU A 242 2.27 -0.85 -4.99
N GLY A 243 2.70 0.14 -5.78
CA GLY A 243 4.06 0.24 -6.30
C GLY A 243 4.10 0.42 -7.81
N GLY A 244 4.22 1.66 -8.25
CA GLY A 244 4.39 2.02 -9.66
C GLY A 244 3.10 2.13 -10.48
N ILE A 245 1.94 2.19 -9.85
CA ILE A 245 0.65 2.42 -10.51
C ILE A 245 0.59 3.87 -10.99
N MET A 246 0.42 4.05 -12.30
CA MET A 246 0.32 5.33 -13.00
C MET A 246 -0.99 5.47 -13.79
N THR A 247 -1.56 4.36 -14.24
CA THR A 247 -2.74 4.30 -15.12
C THR A 247 -3.77 3.29 -14.61
N ALA A 248 -4.96 3.28 -15.25
CA ALA A 248 -5.98 2.28 -14.95
C ALA A 248 -5.54 0.86 -15.32
N GLU A 249 -4.79 0.71 -16.42
CA GLU A 249 -4.25 -0.57 -16.85
C GLU A 249 -3.27 -1.15 -15.82
N ASP A 250 -2.42 -0.29 -15.21
CA ASP A 250 -1.55 -0.72 -14.12
C ASP A 250 -2.38 -1.24 -12.93
N ALA A 251 -3.42 -0.51 -12.54
CA ALA A 251 -4.31 -0.90 -11.44
C ALA A 251 -5.01 -2.23 -11.72
N ILE A 252 -5.53 -2.41 -12.93
CA ILE A 252 -6.18 -3.66 -13.37
C ILE A 252 -5.19 -4.82 -13.34
N GLU A 253 -3.93 -4.61 -13.74
CA GLU A 253 -2.87 -5.63 -13.64
C GLU A 253 -2.67 -6.10 -12.20
N PHE A 254 -2.65 -5.17 -11.22
CA PHE A 254 -2.60 -5.52 -9.80
C PHE A 254 -3.83 -6.29 -9.33
N MET A 255 -5.02 -5.90 -9.76
CA MET A 255 -6.26 -6.59 -9.41
C MET A 255 -6.29 -8.01 -10.01
N MET A 256 -5.86 -8.18 -11.25
CA MET A 256 -5.67 -9.50 -11.88
C MET A 256 -4.61 -10.35 -11.18
N ALA A 257 -3.59 -9.72 -10.58
CA ALA A 257 -2.61 -10.43 -9.75
C ALA A 257 -3.18 -10.87 -8.38
N GLY A 258 -4.40 -10.45 -8.02
CA GLY A 258 -5.12 -10.84 -6.81
C GLY A 258 -5.25 -9.73 -5.77
N ALA A 259 -5.02 -8.47 -6.14
CA ALA A 259 -5.30 -7.35 -5.24
C ALA A 259 -6.80 -7.06 -5.17
N THR A 260 -7.33 -6.89 -3.96
CA THR A 260 -8.73 -6.49 -3.69
C THR A 260 -8.91 -4.98 -3.86
N ALA A 261 -7.88 -4.21 -3.54
CA ALA A 261 -7.82 -2.76 -3.69
C ALA A 261 -6.39 -2.33 -4.02
N ILE A 262 -6.20 -1.07 -4.43
CA ILE A 262 -4.88 -0.54 -4.79
C ILE A 262 -4.61 0.80 -4.11
N GLU A 263 -3.33 1.11 -3.89
CA GLU A 263 -2.89 2.42 -3.41
C GLU A 263 -1.98 3.09 -4.44
N ILE A 264 -2.25 4.35 -4.73
CA ILE A 264 -1.44 5.18 -5.62
C ILE A 264 -0.53 6.10 -4.80
N GLY A 265 0.78 6.00 -5.03
CA GLY A 265 1.80 6.75 -4.30
C GLY A 265 2.44 7.84 -5.15
N THR A 266 3.63 7.57 -5.67
CA THR A 266 4.51 8.52 -6.40
C THR A 266 3.81 9.28 -7.51
N ALA A 267 2.82 8.68 -8.18
CA ALA A 267 2.04 9.31 -9.25
C ALA A 267 1.31 10.58 -8.78
N ASN A 268 0.92 10.69 -7.50
CA ASN A 268 0.28 11.88 -6.95
C ASN A 268 1.17 13.13 -7.00
N PHE A 269 2.50 12.97 -7.02
CA PHE A 269 3.44 14.09 -7.17
C PHE A 269 3.52 14.61 -8.60
N ILE A 270 3.16 13.77 -9.58
CA ILE A 270 3.17 14.13 -11.01
C ILE A 270 1.80 14.69 -11.41
N ASP A 271 0.73 14.03 -10.99
CA ASP A 271 -0.64 14.38 -11.29
C ASP A 271 -1.52 14.15 -10.04
N PRO A 272 -1.93 15.21 -9.35
CA PRO A 272 -2.79 15.09 -8.17
C PRO A 272 -4.14 14.40 -8.45
N THR A 273 -4.61 14.42 -9.71
CA THR A 273 -5.89 13.84 -10.13
C THR A 273 -5.80 12.37 -10.54
N VAL A 274 -4.62 11.77 -10.47
CA VAL A 274 -4.37 10.40 -10.96
C VAL A 274 -5.28 9.35 -10.32
N THR A 275 -5.60 9.48 -9.02
CA THR A 275 -6.51 8.55 -8.33
C THR A 275 -7.90 8.52 -8.96
N ILE A 276 -8.43 9.70 -9.32
CA ILE A 276 -9.73 9.81 -9.99
C ILE A 276 -9.66 9.25 -11.41
N LYS A 277 -8.59 9.59 -12.16
CA LYS A 277 -8.39 9.07 -13.51
C LYS A 277 -8.29 7.54 -13.54
N VAL A 278 -7.58 6.96 -12.59
CA VAL A 278 -7.46 5.50 -12.46
C VAL A 278 -8.81 4.87 -12.11
N ARG A 279 -9.56 5.43 -11.15
CA ARG A 279 -10.92 4.98 -10.83
C ARG A 279 -11.82 4.99 -12.06
N ASP A 280 -11.85 6.10 -12.80
CA ASP A 280 -12.71 6.26 -13.97
C ASP A 280 -12.28 5.33 -15.12
N GLY A 281 -10.98 5.13 -15.29
CA GLY A 281 -10.43 4.18 -16.26
C GLY A 281 -10.78 2.73 -15.93
N ILE A 282 -10.72 2.32 -14.65
CA ILE A 282 -11.19 1.00 -14.21
C ILE A 282 -12.68 0.85 -14.56
N ASN A 283 -13.52 1.82 -14.22
CA ASN A 283 -14.96 1.77 -14.53
C ASN A 283 -15.20 1.65 -16.04
N THR A 284 -14.48 2.40 -16.87
CA THR A 284 -14.58 2.33 -18.33
C THR A 284 -14.17 0.94 -18.86
N TRP A 285 -13.07 0.39 -18.31
CA TRP A 285 -12.62 -0.96 -18.70
C TRP A 285 -13.66 -2.02 -18.36
N LEU A 286 -14.28 -1.94 -17.20
CA LEU A 286 -15.34 -2.82 -16.75
C LEU A 286 -16.57 -2.74 -17.65
N ASP A 287 -17.02 -1.56 -18.03
CA ASP A 287 -18.18 -1.35 -18.92
C ASP A 287 -17.91 -1.89 -20.34
N THR A 288 -16.66 -1.96 -20.78
CA THR A 288 -16.26 -2.42 -22.13
C THR A 288 -15.86 -3.91 -22.17
N CYS A 289 -15.56 -4.53 -21.03
CA CYS A 289 -15.13 -5.91 -20.96
C CYS A 289 -16.32 -6.87 -21.14
N SER A 290 -16.32 -7.65 -22.22
CA SER A 290 -17.38 -8.63 -22.54
C SER A 290 -17.44 -9.83 -21.56
N LEU A 291 -16.53 -9.91 -20.59
CA LEU A 291 -16.51 -10.93 -19.52
C LEU A 291 -17.41 -10.56 -18.32
N TYR A 292 -18.10 -9.41 -18.39
CA TYR A 292 -18.87 -8.87 -17.30
C TYR A 292 -20.29 -9.43 -17.24
N THR A 293 -20.52 -10.24 -16.24
CA THR A 293 -21.84 -10.51 -15.65
C THR A 293 -21.96 -9.77 -14.32
N SER A 294 -23.15 -9.67 -13.77
CA SER A 294 -23.58 -8.79 -12.68
C SER A 294 -22.80 -8.81 -11.33
N ASP A 295 -21.74 -9.62 -11.20
CA ASP A 295 -20.93 -9.76 -9.96
C ASP A 295 -19.46 -9.38 -10.17
N ALA A 296 -19.25 -8.28 -10.84
CA ALA A 296 -18.00 -7.79 -11.35
C ALA A 296 -16.83 -7.66 -10.35
N ALA A 297 -17.10 -7.31 -9.09
CA ALA A 297 -16.05 -7.17 -8.09
C ALA A 297 -15.47 -8.52 -7.64
N ASP A 298 -16.30 -9.57 -7.59
CA ASP A 298 -15.87 -10.93 -7.25
C ASP A 298 -15.11 -11.58 -8.42
N ASP A 299 -15.46 -11.24 -9.68
CA ASP A 299 -14.80 -11.78 -10.87
C ASP A 299 -13.43 -11.17 -11.17
N LEU A 300 -13.16 -9.90 -10.79
CA LEU A 300 -11.82 -9.31 -10.91
C LEU A 300 -10.76 -10.05 -10.06
N THR A 301 -11.18 -10.62 -8.93
CA THR A 301 -10.32 -11.45 -8.08
C THR A 301 -10.21 -12.89 -8.57
N ARG A 302 -11.05 -13.30 -9.53
CA ARG A 302 -11.15 -14.65 -10.07
C ARG A 302 -10.65 -14.82 -11.49
N VAL A 303 -9.91 -13.89 -12.06
CA VAL A 303 -9.16 -14.20 -13.28
C VAL A 303 -8.12 -15.27 -12.90
N ASP A 304 -8.52 -16.50 -13.13
CA ASP A 304 -7.72 -17.68 -12.87
C ASP A 304 -6.51 -17.67 -13.82
N LEU A 305 -5.41 -17.03 -13.40
CA LEU A 305 -4.11 -17.14 -14.07
C LEU A 305 -3.52 -18.56 -13.89
N GLY A 306 -4.30 -19.48 -13.32
CA GLY A 306 -4.00 -20.92 -13.22
C GLY A 306 -4.20 -21.72 -14.48
N ALA A 307 -4.63 -21.10 -15.59
CA ALA A 307 -4.80 -21.77 -16.91
C ALA A 307 -3.46 -22.09 -17.63
N ASP A 308 -2.31 -21.97 -16.98
CA ASP A 308 -1.05 -22.44 -17.56
C ASP A 308 -1.07 -23.94 -17.90
N ASP A 309 -1.83 -24.77 -17.17
CA ASP A 309 -1.94 -26.20 -17.46
C ASP A 309 -2.90 -26.49 -18.65
N GLU A 310 -3.99 -25.75 -18.83
CA GLU A 310 -4.87 -25.90 -19.98
C GLU A 310 -4.28 -25.33 -21.29
N LEU A 311 -3.56 -24.23 -21.22
CA LEU A 311 -2.86 -23.66 -22.38
C LEU A 311 -1.65 -24.53 -22.79
N ARG A 312 -0.95 -25.14 -21.84
CA ARG A 312 0.09 -26.16 -22.14
C ARG A 312 -0.51 -27.40 -22.76
N ALA A 313 -1.63 -27.91 -22.24
CA ALA A 313 -2.32 -29.06 -22.81
C ALA A 313 -2.81 -28.78 -24.25
N LYS A 314 -3.45 -27.63 -24.52
CA LYS A 314 -3.89 -27.22 -25.87
C LYS A 314 -2.73 -27.00 -26.85
N ASN A 315 -1.61 -26.46 -26.41
CA ASN A 315 -0.42 -26.28 -27.26
C ASN A 315 0.33 -27.60 -27.52
N THR A 316 0.30 -28.55 -26.61
CA THR A 316 0.86 -29.89 -26.80
C THR A 316 0.02 -30.69 -27.80
N ASP A 317 -1.30 -30.63 -27.69
CA ASP A 317 -2.22 -31.27 -28.65
C ASP A 317 -2.13 -30.70 -30.07
N ARG A 318 -1.90 -29.38 -30.21
CA ARG A 318 -1.70 -28.72 -31.49
C ARG A 318 -0.41 -29.13 -32.16
N ARG A 319 0.71 -29.24 -31.39
CA ARG A 319 2.01 -29.72 -31.91
C ARG A 319 1.97 -31.19 -32.34
N ILE A 320 1.20 -32.05 -31.65
CA ILE A 320 1.04 -33.47 -32.02
C ILE A 320 0.24 -33.61 -33.30
N ARG A 321 -0.72 -32.75 -33.60
CA ARG A 321 -1.51 -32.77 -34.85
C ARG A 321 -0.79 -32.18 -36.06
N GLU A 322 0.24 -31.36 -35.87
CA GLU A 322 1.06 -30.79 -36.96
C GLU A 322 2.27 -31.69 -37.32
N THR A 323 2.45 -32.83 -36.64
CA THR A 323 3.55 -33.79 -36.86
C THR A 323 3.06 -35.17 -37.30
N GLN A 324 1.75 -35.32 -37.62
CA GLN A 324 1.15 -36.46 -38.34
C GLN A 324 0.60 -36.02 -39.71
#